data_153cdc4589760b8127664b5b27cb5781
#
_entry.id   153cdc4589760b8127664b5b27cb5781
#
_cell.length_a   1.000
_cell.length_b   1.000
_cell.length_c   1.000
_cell.angle_alpha   90.00
_cell.angle_beta   90.00
_cell.angle_gamma   90.00
#
_symmetry.space_group_name_H-M   'P 1'
#
loop_
_entity.id
_entity.type
_entity.pdbx_description
1 polymer ?
#
loop_
_entity_poly.entity_id
_entity_poly.type
_entity_poly.pdbx_seq_one_letter_code
_entity_poly.pdbx_strand_id
1 'polypeptide(L)'
;MPSADTTASANLQLLLERIRPEVRQAHAYIVSHPPNIEVKLNQNESPFDLPAELKQELADELLRTPLNRYPGEQPYALRDALADHLGVAPEMLLLGNGSNELTYTFGLTMLEPGTPVVLPAPMFSLYEKVARLHGAALTSVPCRTDFHFDIDALLRAIDAVEPALVVLTTPNNPTGLTVPHADIERVLEAAPGFVVVDEAYYEFLEGPTAQALLDDHPNLLILRTFSKAAGLAGVRLGYMLGRAAIIQEVFKARLPFMIDRVAEAAGLLLLRHPNLIRDRIRQMKQGMATLTAGLRAIEGVHVVPSQANFMIFRPPLEPAVVMRRLAEDGVLIRNMGGYADLQGYLRVNAG
;
A
#
# COMPACT_ATOMS: atom_id res chain seq x y z
N MET A 1 43.45 -32.79 -6.72
CA MET A 1 43.11 -31.52 -6.04
C MET A 1 41.88 -30.94 -6.73
N PRO A 2 40.85 -30.52 -6.00
CA PRO A 2 39.72 -29.84 -6.64
C PRO A 2 40.22 -28.58 -7.33
N SER A 3 39.68 -28.26 -8.50
CA SER A 3 40.06 -27.07 -9.26
C SER A 3 39.72 -25.82 -8.47
N ALA A 4 40.43 -24.71 -8.64
CA ALA A 4 40.19 -23.44 -7.97
C ALA A 4 38.73 -22.98 -8.16
N ASP A 5 38.11 -23.31 -9.28
CA ASP A 5 36.70 -23.03 -9.62
C ASP A 5 35.71 -23.78 -8.72
N THR A 6 36.03 -25.06 -8.38
CA THR A 6 35.18 -25.89 -7.50
C THR A 6 35.22 -25.40 -6.05
N THR A 7 36.37 -24.92 -5.59
CA THR A 7 36.57 -24.37 -4.25
C THR A 7 35.89 -23.01 -4.11
N ALA A 8 35.96 -22.15 -5.14
CA ALA A 8 35.26 -20.86 -5.16
C ALA A 8 33.73 -21.04 -5.15
N SER A 9 33.21 -22.00 -5.92
CA SER A 9 31.78 -22.33 -5.94
C SER A 9 31.28 -22.86 -4.58
N ALA A 10 32.06 -23.74 -3.93
CA ALA A 10 31.72 -24.26 -2.58
C ALA A 10 31.71 -23.15 -1.52
N ASN A 11 32.68 -22.23 -1.56
CA ASN A 11 32.71 -21.09 -0.65
C ASN A 11 31.53 -20.14 -0.85
N LEU A 12 31.11 -19.89 -2.09
CA LEU A 12 29.95 -19.08 -2.40
C LEU A 12 28.66 -19.73 -1.83
N GLN A 13 28.51 -21.05 -1.99
CA GLN A 13 27.35 -21.76 -1.45
C GLN A 13 27.27 -21.65 0.08
N LEU A 14 28.41 -21.80 0.77
CA LEU A 14 28.48 -21.62 2.22
C LEU A 14 28.12 -20.19 2.67
N LEU A 15 28.48 -19.17 1.88
CA LEU A 15 28.09 -17.78 2.14
C LEU A 15 26.59 -17.56 1.92
N LEU A 16 26.00 -18.12 0.88
CA LEU A 16 24.56 -18.07 0.62
C LEU A 16 23.75 -18.75 1.74
N GLU A 17 24.27 -19.82 2.34
CA GLU A 17 23.64 -20.51 3.46
C GLU A 17 23.61 -19.67 4.76
N ARG A 18 24.48 -18.66 4.88
CA ARG A 18 24.47 -17.69 5.99
C ARG A 18 23.36 -16.62 5.87
N ILE A 19 22.78 -16.47 4.68
CA ILE A 19 21.61 -15.61 4.50
C ILE A 19 20.42 -16.29 5.16
N ARG A 20 19.65 -15.54 5.94
CA ARG A 20 18.48 -16.06 6.64
C ARG A 20 17.54 -16.85 5.72
N PRO A 21 17.00 -18.01 6.16
CA PRO A 21 16.10 -18.83 5.34
C PRO A 21 14.89 -18.06 4.81
N GLU A 22 14.31 -17.17 5.61
CA GLU A 22 13.14 -16.35 5.24
C GLU A 22 13.45 -15.44 4.03
N VAL A 23 14.69 -14.93 3.95
CA VAL A 23 15.13 -14.11 2.82
C VAL A 23 15.39 -14.97 1.59
N ARG A 24 16.04 -16.14 1.77
CA ARG A 24 16.34 -17.06 0.63
C ARG A 24 15.09 -17.64 -0.01
N GLN A 25 14.03 -17.83 0.76
CA GLN A 25 12.73 -18.32 0.30
C GLN A 25 11.85 -17.23 -0.30
N ALA A 26 12.15 -15.96 -0.02
CA ALA A 26 11.37 -14.83 -0.53
C ALA A 26 11.63 -14.59 -2.03
N HIS A 27 10.59 -14.18 -2.72
CA HIS A 27 10.72 -13.73 -4.13
C HIS A 27 10.89 -12.20 -4.19
N ALA A 28 11.77 -11.77 -5.11
CA ALA A 28 11.86 -10.34 -5.43
C ALA A 28 10.54 -9.85 -6.04
N TYR A 29 10.14 -8.62 -5.68
CA TYR A 29 9.00 -7.99 -6.33
C TYR A 29 9.43 -7.46 -7.69
N ILE A 30 8.97 -8.12 -8.75
CA ILE A 30 9.31 -7.76 -10.14
C ILE A 30 8.00 -7.32 -10.81
N VAL A 31 8.05 -6.14 -11.45
CA VAL A 31 6.99 -5.65 -12.31
C VAL A 31 7.40 -5.82 -13.75
N SER A 32 6.55 -6.44 -14.55
CA SER A 32 6.79 -6.54 -16.00
C SER A 32 6.64 -5.17 -16.64
N HIS A 33 7.58 -4.84 -17.52
CA HIS A 33 7.58 -3.62 -18.34
C HIS A 33 7.69 -4.01 -19.83
N PRO A 34 6.60 -4.52 -20.45
CA PRO A 34 6.61 -4.83 -21.87
C PRO A 34 6.94 -3.56 -22.68
N PRO A 35 7.62 -3.70 -23.83
CA PRO A 35 7.83 -2.57 -24.72
C PRO A 35 6.50 -2.09 -25.34
N ASN A 36 6.48 -0.87 -25.83
CA ASN A 36 5.37 -0.27 -26.58
C ASN A 36 4.02 -0.16 -25.81
N ILE A 37 4.08 -0.03 -24.49
CA ILE A 37 2.89 0.26 -23.68
C ILE A 37 2.61 1.76 -23.70
N GLU A 38 1.44 2.12 -24.23
CA GLU A 38 0.94 3.50 -24.28
C GLU A 38 0.01 3.80 -23.08
N VAL A 39 -0.78 2.80 -22.68
CA VAL A 39 -1.80 2.94 -21.62
C VAL A 39 -1.47 2.01 -20.45
N LYS A 40 -0.96 2.56 -19.35
CA LYS A 40 -0.50 1.81 -18.17
C LYS A 40 -1.56 1.79 -17.08
N LEU A 41 -2.29 0.67 -16.91
CA LEU A 41 -3.41 0.50 -15.97
C LEU A 41 -3.18 -0.62 -14.94
N ASN A 42 -1.92 -0.96 -14.63
CA ASN A 42 -1.57 -2.15 -13.86
C ASN A 42 -1.13 -1.89 -12.41
N GLN A 43 -0.83 -0.63 -12.03
CA GLN A 43 -0.23 -0.30 -10.72
C GLN A 43 -1.09 0.66 -9.88
N ASN A 44 -2.33 0.91 -10.26
CA ASN A 44 -3.25 1.81 -9.56
C ASN A 44 -2.65 3.22 -9.38
N GLU A 45 -1.89 3.69 -10.36
CA GLU A 45 -1.35 5.04 -10.38
C GLU A 45 -2.44 6.04 -10.79
N SER A 46 -2.26 7.31 -10.43
CA SER A 46 -3.08 8.39 -10.97
C SER A 46 -2.72 8.60 -12.44
N PRO A 47 -3.71 8.78 -13.34
CA PRO A 47 -3.43 9.14 -14.72
C PRO A 47 -2.94 10.58 -14.88
N PHE A 48 -3.07 11.40 -13.83
CA PHE A 48 -2.77 12.83 -13.87
C PHE A 48 -1.39 13.12 -13.28
N ASP A 49 -0.52 13.66 -14.09
CA ASP A 49 0.74 14.23 -13.64
C ASP A 49 0.51 15.64 -13.02
N LEU A 50 1.51 16.19 -12.35
CA LEU A 50 1.44 17.57 -11.88
C LEU A 50 1.27 18.53 -13.08
N PRO A 51 0.38 19.55 -13.01
CA PRO A 51 0.29 20.61 -14.00
C PRO A 51 1.64 21.29 -14.21
N ALA A 52 1.87 21.81 -15.43
CA ALA A 52 3.13 22.45 -15.79
C ALA A 52 3.50 23.61 -14.86
N GLU A 53 2.50 24.39 -14.44
CA GLU A 53 2.66 25.52 -13.52
C GLU A 53 3.16 25.06 -12.15
N LEU A 54 2.62 23.94 -11.63
CA LEU A 54 3.05 23.39 -10.36
C LEU A 54 4.43 22.69 -10.45
N LYS A 55 4.76 22.11 -11.59
CA LYS A 55 6.12 21.62 -11.85
C LYS A 55 7.13 22.76 -11.86
N GLN A 56 6.76 23.92 -12.43
CA GLN A 56 7.61 25.10 -12.42
C GLN A 56 7.78 25.65 -10.99
N GLU A 57 6.69 25.75 -10.20
CA GLU A 57 6.77 26.16 -8.80
C GLU A 57 7.68 25.25 -7.99
N LEU A 58 7.59 23.91 -8.19
CA LEU A 58 8.47 22.94 -7.56
C LEU A 58 9.94 23.14 -7.99
N ALA A 59 10.19 23.36 -9.28
CA ALA A 59 11.53 23.63 -9.80
C ALA A 59 12.14 24.90 -9.19
N ASP A 60 11.35 25.97 -9.08
CA ASP A 60 11.79 27.23 -8.47
C ASP A 60 12.11 27.06 -6.98
N GLU A 61 11.37 26.21 -6.26
CA GLU A 61 11.67 25.85 -4.86
C GLU A 61 12.98 25.06 -4.76
N LEU A 62 13.20 24.10 -5.65
CA LEU A 62 14.42 23.28 -5.65
C LEU A 62 15.66 24.10 -6.01
N LEU A 63 15.55 25.14 -6.85
CA LEU A 63 16.66 26.06 -7.12
C LEU A 63 17.14 26.82 -5.87
N ARG A 64 16.27 27.03 -4.88
CA ARG A 64 16.60 27.68 -3.60
C ARG A 64 17.03 26.68 -2.52
N THR A 65 16.76 25.38 -2.75
CA THR A 65 16.99 24.33 -1.75
C THR A 65 18.43 23.81 -1.81
N PRO A 66 19.21 23.83 -0.71
CA PRO A 66 20.56 23.30 -0.70
C PRO A 66 20.52 21.76 -0.72
N LEU A 67 20.88 21.16 -1.87
CA LEU A 67 20.88 19.70 -2.06
C LEU A 67 22.11 19.01 -1.50
N ASN A 68 23.15 19.76 -1.10
CA ASN A 68 24.38 19.23 -0.50
C ASN A 68 24.30 19.08 1.03
N ARG A 69 23.13 19.23 1.61
CA ARG A 69 22.87 19.06 3.06
C ARG A 69 21.82 17.98 3.28
N TYR A 70 22.02 17.20 4.33
CA TYR A 70 20.99 16.25 4.75
C TYR A 70 19.67 16.98 5.04
N PRO A 71 18.51 16.37 4.75
CA PRO A 71 17.24 16.82 5.29
C PRO A 71 17.22 16.68 6.83
N GLY A 72 16.20 17.20 7.50
CA GLY A 72 15.95 16.87 8.91
C GLY A 72 15.66 15.38 9.11
N GLU A 73 15.74 14.91 10.35
CA GLU A 73 15.36 13.51 10.71
C GLU A 73 13.94 13.19 10.27
N GLN A 74 13.08 14.19 10.33
CA GLN A 74 11.78 14.25 9.64
C GLN A 74 11.68 15.58 8.89
N PRO A 75 10.86 15.66 7.81
CA PRO A 75 10.50 16.92 7.17
C PRO A 75 9.45 17.64 8.02
N TYR A 76 9.89 18.32 9.09
CA TYR A 76 9.00 18.92 10.10
C TYR A 76 8.00 19.90 9.50
N ALA A 77 8.41 20.72 8.52
CA ALA A 77 7.49 21.64 7.85
C ALA A 77 6.34 20.93 7.14
N LEU A 78 6.63 19.83 6.45
CA LEU A 78 5.61 19.00 5.80
C LEU A 78 4.76 18.26 6.83
N ARG A 79 5.36 17.74 7.92
CA ARG A 79 4.64 17.07 8.98
C ARG A 79 3.62 18.00 9.61
N ASP A 80 4.03 19.19 9.97
CA ASP A 80 3.17 20.17 10.67
C ASP A 80 2.05 20.65 9.73
N ALA A 81 2.35 20.94 8.46
CA ALA A 81 1.34 21.29 7.47
C ALA A 81 0.33 20.15 7.20
N LEU A 82 0.80 18.91 7.21
CA LEU A 82 -0.07 17.73 7.06
C LEU A 82 -0.92 17.50 8.31
N ALA A 83 -0.37 17.71 9.51
CA ALA A 83 -1.09 17.65 10.76
C ALA A 83 -2.25 18.66 10.82
N ASP A 84 -1.97 19.89 10.43
CA ASP A 84 -3.00 20.95 10.31
C ASP A 84 -4.09 20.56 9.31
N HIS A 85 -3.68 20.01 8.14
CA HIS A 85 -4.62 19.56 7.11
C HIS A 85 -5.54 18.42 7.58
N LEU A 86 -5.03 17.52 8.41
CA LEU A 86 -5.74 16.36 8.94
C LEU A 86 -6.46 16.65 10.27
N GLY A 87 -6.19 17.79 10.92
CA GLY A 87 -6.75 18.14 12.21
C GLY A 87 -6.24 17.26 13.36
N VAL A 88 -4.94 16.87 13.32
CA VAL A 88 -4.30 16.05 14.36
C VAL A 88 -3.06 16.74 14.91
N ALA A 89 -2.56 16.28 16.07
CA ALA A 89 -1.28 16.77 16.58
C ALA A 89 -0.10 16.25 15.74
N PRO A 90 0.93 17.08 15.45
CA PRO A 90 2.08 16.68 14.64
C PRO A 90 2.80 15.41 15.16
N GLU A 91 2.82 15.20 16.47
CA GLU A 91 3.42 14.05 17.13
C GLU A 91 2.69 12.72 16.83
N MET A 92 1.45 12.80 16.34
CA MET A 92 0.67 11.63 15.90
C MET A 92 1.02 11.20 14.48
N LEU A 93 1.93 11.90 13.79
CA LEU A 93 2.32 11.66 12.41
C LEU A 93 3.77 11.17 12.30
N LEU A 94 3.96 10.14 11.47
CA LEU A 94 5.26 9.70 10.97
C LEU A 94 5.23 9.70 9.44
N LEU A 95 6.04 10.54 8.82
CA LEU A 95 6.21 10.58 7.38
C LEU A 95 7.21 9.50 6.92
N GLY A 96 6.98 8.86 5.76
CA GLY A 96 7.82 7.77 5.24
C GLY A 96 8.03 7.87 3.73
N ASN A 97 9.03 7.13 3.24
CA ASN A 97 9.33 6.98 1.81
C ASN A 97 8.29 6.09 1.12
N GLY A 98 7.05 6.59 1.06
CA GLY A 98 5.83 5.84 0.77
C GLY A 98 5.39 4.99 1.96
N SER A 99 4.11 4.58 1.97
CA SER A 99 3.58 3.69 3.01
C SER A 99 4.29 2.34 3.08
N ASN A 100 4.90 1.88 1.99
CA ASN A 100 5.65 0.63 1.96
C ASN A 100 6.87 0.64 2.88
N GLU A 101 7.61 1.76 2.97
CA GLU A 101 8.72 1.89 3.92
C GLU A 101 8.21 1.80 5.36
N LEU A 102 7.11 2.48 5.66
CA LEU A 102 6.48 2.42 6.98
C LEU A 102 5.99 1.01 7.35
N THR A 103 5.59 0.20 6.35
CA THR A 103 5.26 -1.22 6.57
C THR A 103 6.49 -2.01 7.06
N TYR A 104 7.68 -1.77 6.51
CA TYR A 104 8.91 -2.36 7.01
C TYR A 104 9.30 -1.82 8.38
N THR A 105 9.12 -0.52 8.60
CA THR A 105 9.45 0.13 9.87
C THR A 105 8.63 -0.44 11.03
N PHE A 106 7.30 -0.58 10.89
CA PHE A 106 6.52 -1.20 11.95
C PHE A 106 6.82 -2.70 12.09
N GLY A 107 7.14 -3.38 10.99
CA GLY A 107 7.62 -4.75 11.04
C GLY A 107 8.87 -4.89 11.93
N LEU A 108 9.86 -4.02 11.75
CA LEU A 108 11.05 -3.95 12.62
C LEU A 108 10.72 -3.60 14.08
N THR A 109 9.65 -2.84 14.31
CA THR A 109 9.25 -2.41 15.66
C THR A 109 8.51 -3.52 16.42
N MET A 110 7.71 -4.32 15.73
CA MET A 110 6.69 -5.17 16.37
C MET A 110 6.91 -6.68 16.13
N LEU A 111 7.71 -7.07 15.13
CA LEU A 111 7.82 -8.45 14.70
C LEU A 111 9.19 -9.04 14.96
N GLU A 112 9.20 -10.18 15.63
CA GLU A 112 10.33 -11.09 15.80
C GLU A 112 9.90 -12.53 15.45
N PRO A 113 10.84 -13.49 15.32
CA PRO A 113 10.48 -14.86 15.01
C PRO A 113 9.46 -15.45 16.00
N GLY A 114 8.36 -15.97 15.47
CA GLY A 114 7.28 -16.55 16.26
C GLY A 114 6.20 -15.55 16.71
N THR A 115 6.35 -14.24 16.49
CA THR A 115 5.31 -13.25 16.81
C THR A 115 4.00 -13.58 16.07
N PRO A 116 2.86 -13.77 16.78
CA PRO A 116 1.59 -14.06 16.13
C PRO A 116 1.07 -12.86 15.33
N VAL A 117 0.73 -13.08 14.07
CA VAL A 117 0.16 -12.09 13.15
C VAL A 117 -1.08 -12.66 12.47
N VAL A 118 -2.16 -11.90 12.43
CA VAL A 118 -3.39 -12.28 11.72
C VAL A 118 -3.63 -11.34 10.53
N LEU A 119 -3.76 -11.92 9.33
CA LEU A 119 -4.03 -11.20 8.09
C LEU A 119 -5.24 -11.79 7.38
N PRO A 120 -6.27 -11.00 7.02
CA PRO A 120 -7.28 -11.44 6.08
C PRO A 120 -6.69 -11.57 4.66
N ALA A 121 -7.19 -12.51 3.87
CA ALA A 121 -6.73 -12.76 2.50
C ALA A 121 -7.95 -12.80 1.54
N PRO A 122 -7.79 -12.33 0.28
CA PRO A 122 -6.60 -11.71 -0.30
C PRO A 122 -6.43 -10.25 0.11
N MET A 123 -5.19 -9.84 0.39
CA MET A 123 -4.83 -8.45 0.67
C MET A 123 -3.49 -8.09 0.00
N PHE A 124 -3.05 -6.85 0.13
CA PHE A 124 -1.78 -6.41 -0.45
C PHE A 124 -0.62 -7.26 0.11
N SER A 125 0.06 -7.97 -0.78
CA SER A 125 1.03 -9.04 -0.45
C SER A 125 2.26 -8.56 0.33
N LEU A 126 2.48 -7.25 0.46
CA LEU A 126 3.60 -6.71 1.23
C LEU A 126 3.50 -7.06 2.71
N TYR A 127 2.30 -7.07 3.29
CA TYR A 127 2.09 -7.40 4.71
C TYR A 127 2.49 -8.84 5.02
N GLU A 128 2.04 -9.77 4.19
CA GLU A 128 2.46 -11.17 4.31
C GLU A 128 3.97 -11.31 4.13
N LYS A 129 4.55 -10.63 3.14
CA LYS A 129 5.99 -10.64 2.89
C LYS A 129 6.78 -10.12 4.09
N VAL A 130 6.37 -9.01 4.69
CA VAL A 130 7.04 -8.44 5.87
C VAL A 130 6.94 -9.38 7.06
N ALA A 131 5.75 -9.93 7.34
CA ALA A 131 5.57 -10.92 8.41
C ALA A 131 6.48 -12.13 8.22
N ARG A 132 6.52 -12.72 7.03
CA ARG A 132 7.40 -13.87 6.70
C ARG A 132 8.88 -13.52 6.81
N LEU A 133 9.31 -12.34 6.35
CA LEU A 133 10.71 -11.92 6.45
C LEU A 133 11.17 -11.74 7.90
N HIS A 134 10.28 -11.45 8.82
CA HIS A 134 10.59 -11.39 10.26
C HIS A 134 10.44 -12.74 10.98
N GLY A 135 10.00 -13.80 10.25
CA GLY A 135 9.76 -15.11 10.84
C GLY A 135 8.53 -15.16 11.74
N ALA A 136 7.59 -14.23 11.58
CA ALA A 136 6.37 -14.18 12.37
C ALA A 136 5.47 -15.41 12.13
N ALA A 137 4.72 -15.81 13.16
CA ALA A 137 3.71 -16.86 13.09
C ALA A 137 2.44 -16.32 12.44
N LEU A 138 2.33 -16.49 11.12
CA LEU A 138 1.26 -15.93 10.31
C LEU A 138 0.02 -16.82 10.30
N THR A 139 -1.12 -16.28 10.72
CA THR A 139 -2.46 -16.84 10.52
C THR A 139 -3.17 -16.05 9.42
N SER A 140 -3.47 -16.72 8.31
CA SER A 140 -4.22 -16.13 7.19
C SER A 140 -5.70 -16.52 7.28
N VAL A 141 -6.60 -15.54 7.24
CA VAL A 141 -8.05 -15.75 7.29
C VAL A 141 -8.61 -15.52 5.87
N PRO A 142 -9.18 -16.57 5.21
CA PRO A 142 -9.73 -16.42 3.88
C PRO A 142 -10.95 -15.48 3.87
N CYS A 143 -11.13 -14.79 2.74
CA CYS A 143 -12.32 -13.97 2.50
C CYS A 143 -13.56 -14.83 2.27
N ARG A 144 -14.71 -14.18 2.26
CA ARG A 144 -15.99 -14.76 1.84
C ARG A 144 -16.02 -14.96 0.31
N THR A 145 -17.01 -15.68 -0.16
CA THR A 145 -17.20 -15.95 -1.60
C THR A 145 -17.44 -14.68 -2.44
N ASP A 146 -17.86 -13.59 -1.80
CA ASP A 146 -18.06 -12.26 -2.39
C ASP A 146 -16.81 -11.36 -2.27
N PHE A 147 -15.68 -11.92 -1.82
CA PHE A 147 -14.38 -11.28 -1.59
C PHE A 147 -14.31 -10.26 -0.45
N HIS A 148 -15.39 -10.07 0.32
CA HIS A 148 -15.31 -9.31 1.56
C HIS A 148 -14.53 -10.12 2.60
N PHE A 149 -13.80 -9.43 3.48
CA PHE A 149 -13.19 -10.08 4.62
C PHE A 149 -14.25 -10.73 5.51
N ASP A 150 -14.01 -11.95 5.94
CA ASP A 150 -14.86 -12.62 6.93
C ASP A 150 -14.47 -12.13 8.33
N ILE A 151 -15.14 -11.07 8.76
CA ILE A 151 -14.83 -10.41 10.06
C ILE A 151 -15.09 -11.37 11.23
N ASP A 152 -16.12 -12.21 11.17
CA ASP A 152 -16.39 -13.15 12.25
C ASP A 152 -15.33 -14.26 12.32
N ALA A 153 -14.82 -14.73 11.19
CA ALA A 153 -13.68 -15.64 11.14
C ALA A 153 -12.39 -14.95 11.63
N LEU A 154 -12.19 -13.68 11.28
CA LEU A 154 -11.07 -12.88 11.74
C LEU A 154 -11.08 -12.71 13.27
N LEU A 155 -12.23 -12.40 13.86
CA LEU A 155 -12.39 -12.28 15.32
C LEU A 155 -12.11 -13.60 16.03
N ARG A 156 -12.58 -14.74 15.48
CA ARG A 156 -12.24 -16.07 16.03
C ARG A 156 -10.73 -16.36 15.95
N ALA A 157 -10.06 -15.95 14.87
CA ALA A 157 -8.62 -16.12 14.74
C ALA A 157 -7.86 -15.22 15.73
N ILE A 158 -8.32 -14.00 15.97
CA ILE A 158 -7.75 -13.07 16.96
C ILE A 158 -7.86 -13.69 18.37
N ASP A 159 -9.03 -14.17 18.74
CA ASP A 159 -9.27 -14.83 20.05
C ASP A 159 -8.39 -16.08 20.23
N ALA A 160 -8.19 -16.86 19.17
CA ALA A 160 -7.45 -18.12 19.24
C ALA A 160 -5.93 -17.95 19.35
N VAL A 161 -5.33 -16.89 18.76
CA VAL A 161 -3.87 -16.74 18.69
C VAL A 161 -3.33 -15.49 19.40
N GLU A 162 -4.20 -14.63 19.90
CA GLU A 162 -3.84 -13.38 20.59
C GLU A 162 -2.74 -12.60 19.86
N PRO A 163 -2.99 -12.14 18.61
CA PRO A 163 -1.95 -11.60 17.76
C PRO A 163 -1.37 -10.29 18.28
N ALA A 164 -0.05 -10.12 18.11
CA ALA A 164 0.62 -8.84 18.32
C ALA A 164 0.27 -7.82 17.20
N LEU A 165 -0.14 -8.32 16.03
CA LEU A 165 -0.47 -7.49 14.87
C LEU A 165 -1.63 -8.08 14.07
N VAL A 166 -2.62 -7.24 13.79
CA VAL A 166 -3.66 -7.45 12.77
C VAL A 166 -3.53 -6.36 11.72
N VAL A 167 -3.73 -6.68 10.44
CA VAL A 167 -3.76 -5.66 9.38
C VAL A 167 -5.07 -5.74 8.62
N LEU A 168 -5.73 -4.61 8.44
CA LEU A 168 -6.89 -4.43 7.57
C LEU A 168 -6.51 -3.47 6.43
N THR A 169 -7.03 -3.68 5.25
CA THR A 169 -6.86 -2.77 4.11
C THR A 169 -8.22 -2.29 3.63
N THR A 170 -8.46 -0.97 3.60
CA THR A 170 -9.76 -0.39 3.22
C THR A 170 -9.61 0.96 2.50
N PRO A 171 -10.01 1.06 1.22
CA PRO A 171 -10.38 -0.01 0.29
C PRO A 171 -9.26 -1.03 0.08
N ASN A 172 -9.64 -2.32 0.03
CA ASN A 172 -8.68 -3.40 -0.07
C ASN A 172 -8.05 -3.50 -1.47
N ASN A 173 -6.75 -3.61 -1.53
CA ASN A 173 -6.03 -4.04 -2.73
C ASN A 173 -5.68 -5.53 -2.58
N PRO A 174 -6.22 -6.46 -3.43
CA PRO A 174 -6.62 -6.19 -4.82
C PRO A 174 -8.12 -6.06 -5.12
N THR A 175 -9.04 -6.24 -4.19
CA THR A 175 -10.46 -6.39 -4.49
C THR A 175 -11.20 -5.06 -4.73
N GLY A 176 -10.73 -3.95 -4.14
CA GLY A 176 -11.40 -2.66 -4.15
C GLY A 176 -12.56 -2.55 -3.16
N LEU A 177 -12.83 -3.60 -2.39
CA LEU A 177 -13.88 -3.65 -1.38
C LEU A 177 -13.46 -2.94 -0.10
N THR A 178 -14.43 -2.52 0.68
CA THR A 178 -14.21 -1.78 1.93
C THR A 178 -14.56 -2.63 3.15
N VAL A 179 -13.95 -2.29 4.27
CA VAL A 179 -14.32 -2.79 5.59
C VAL A 179 -15.23 -1.74 6.24
N PRO A 180 -16.46 -2.08 6.65
CA PRO A 180 -17.32 -1.17 7.38
C PRO A 180 -16.67 -0.63 8.65
N HIS A 181 -16.92 0.63 8.98
CA HIS A 181 -16.32 1.30 10.14
C HIS A 181 -16.58 0.53 11.45
N ALA A 182 -17.83 0.07 11.66
CA ALA A 182 -18.18 -0.75 12.81
C ALA A 182 -17.43 -2.09 12.89
N ASP A 183 -17.05 -2.67 11.75
CA ASP A 183 -16.26 -3.90 11.72
C ASP A 183 -14.78 -3.63 12.03
N ILE A 184 -14.24 -2.46 11.63
CA ILE A 184 -12.91 -2.02 12.06
C ILE A 184 -12.89 -1.86 13.58
N GLU A 185 -13.90 -1.22 14.15
CA GLU A 185 -14.05 -1.03 15.59
C GLU A 185 -14.10 -2.36 16.36
N ARG A 186 -14.91 -3.33 15.90
CA ARG A 186 -14.95 -4.69 16.46
C ARG A 186 -13.57 -5.37 16.48
N VAL A 187 -12.78 -5.20 15.42
CA VAL A 187 -11.42 -5.77 15.34
C VAL A 187 -10.48 -5.05 16.31
N LEU A 188 -10.59 -3.73 16.45
CA LEU A 188 -9.80 -2.94 17.39
C LEU A 188 -10.07 -3.32 18.84
N GLU A 189 -11.35 -3.54 19.20
CA GLU A 189 -11.77 -3.97 20.53
C GLU A 189 -11.30 -5.40 20.88
N ALA A 190 -11.29 -6.30 19.88
CA ALA A 190 -10.92 -7.70 20.08
C ALA A 190 -9.41 -7.94 20.07
N ALA A 191 -8.63 -7.12 19.37
CA ALA A 191 -7.20 -7.34 19.20
C ALA A 191 -6.41 -6.92 20.45
N PRO A 192 -5.66 -7.85 21.09
CA PRO A 192 -4.80 -7.50 22.23
C PRO A 192 -3.56 -6.69 21.80
N GLY A 193 -3.14 -6.83 20.55
CA GLY A 193 -2.02 -6.12 19.94
C GLY A 193 -2.46 -4.97 19.04
N PHE A 194 -1.57 -4.55 18.15
CA PHE A 194 -1.83 -3.45 17.22
C PHE A 194 -2.72 -3.87 16.06
N VAL A 195 -3.56 -2.93 15.63
CA VAL A 195 -4.32 -3.03 14.39
C VAL A 195 -3.84 -1.94 13.42
N VAL A 196 -3.27 -2.36 12.31
CA VAL A 196 -2.91 -1.45 11.22
C VAL A 196 -4.04 -1.40 10.21
N VAL A 197 -4.56 -0.21 9.93
CA VAL A 197 -5.54 0.02 8.86
C VAL A 197 -4.83 0.73 7.71
N ASP A 198 -4.62 0.00 6.60
CA ASP A 198 -4.07 0.57 5.37
C ASP A 198 -5.17 1.26 4.58
N GLU A 199 -5.11 2.56 4.57
CA GLU A 199 -6.00 3.48 3.89
C GLU A 199 -5.33 4.12 2.65
N ALA A 200 -4.51 3.37 1.90
CA ALA A 200 -3.84 3.89 0.70
C ALA A 200 -4.80 4.41 -0.39
N TYR A 201 -6.07 4.11 -0.28
CA TYR A 201 -7.13 4.52 -1.23
C TYR A 201 -8.27 5.28 -0.54
N TYR A 202 -8.07 5.79 0.68
CA TYR A 202 -9.12 6.39 1.52
C TYR A 202 -9.84 7.56 0.86
N GLU A 203 -9.17 8.31 -0.01
CA GLU A 203 -9.76 9.46 -0.70
C GLU A 203 -10.91 9.07 -1.65
N PHE A 204 -10.99 7.79 -2.00
CA PHE A 204 -12.08 7.25 -2.84
C PHE A 204 -13.25 6.69 -2.02
N LEU A 205 -13.07 6.53 -0.69
CA LEU A 205 -14.12 6.03 0.20
C LEU A 205 -15.38 6.93 0.20
N GLU A 206 -16.52 6.27 0.38
CA GLU A 206 -17.78 6.91 0.73
C GLU A 206 -18.08 6.58 2.20
N GLY A 207 -17.84 7.54 3.08
CA GLY A 207 -18.03 7.36 4.52
C GLY A 207 -16.82 7.76 5.37
N PRO A 208 -16.88 7.46 6.68
CA PRO A 208 -15.80 7.81 7.61
C PRO A 208 -14.54 6.97 7.36
N THR A 209 -13.39 7.57 7.62
CA THR A 209 -12.09 6.89 7.64
C THR A 209 -11.78 6.36 9.04
N ALA A 210 -10.81 5.46 9.16
CA ALA A 210 -10.37 4.94 10.46
C ALA A 210 -9.82 6.05 11.38
N GLN A 211 -9.50 7.23 10.86
CA GLN A 211 -9.04 8.37 11.66
C GLN A 211 -10.04 8.77 12.75
N ALA A 212 -11.35 8.59 12.52
CA ALA A 212 -12.39 8.85 13.49
C ALA A 212 -12.30 7.96 14.75
N LEU A 213 -11.57 6.82 14.67
CA LEU A 213 -11.39 5.87 15.77
C LEU A 213 -10.10 6.10 16.58
N LEU A 214 -9.22 7.03 16.16
CA LEU A 214 -7.90 7.22 16.79
C LEU A 214 -8.00 7.62 18.27
N ASP A 215 -9.02 8.38 18.64
CA ASP A 215 -9.15 8.87 20.01
C ASP A 215 -9.64 7.80 20.98
N ASP A 216 -10.37 6.82 20.52
CA ASP A 216 -10.94 5.77 21.36
C ASP A 216 -10.09 4.50 21.39
N HIS A 217 -9.26 4.27 20.34
CA HIS A 217 -8.47 3.06 20.18
C HIS A 217 -6.96 3.32 20.11
N PRO A 218 -6.23 3.21 21.25
CA PRO A 218 -4.80 3.50 21.30
C PRO A 218 -3.94 2.50 20.50
N ASN A 219 -4.46 1.31 20.19
CA ASN A 219 -3.80 0.27 19.40
C ASN A 219 -3.97 0.45 17.87
N LEU A 220 -4.66 1.50 17.42
CA LEU A 220 -4.85 1.80 15.99
C LEU A 220 -3.63 2.52 15.40
N LEU A 221 -3.16 2.00 14.27
CA LEU A 221 -2.22 2.66 13.36
C LEU A 221 -2.84 2.76 11.97
N ILE A 222 -2.75 3.91 11.32
CA ILE A 222 -3.30 4.13 9.97
C ILE A 222 -2.17 4.41 9.01
N LEU A 223 -2.15 3.74 7.87
CA LEU A 223 -1.20 4.01 6.78
C LEU A 223 -1.91 4.70 5.62
N ARG A 224 -1.30 5.79 5.11
CA ARG A 224 -1.78 6.55 3.94
C ARG A 224 -0.62 6.91 3.01
N THR A 225 -0.93 7.29 1.77
CA THR A 225 0.09 7.55 0.75
C THR A 225 -0.30 8.69 -0.18
N PHE A 226 0.67 9.43 -0.67
CA PHE A 226 0.50 10.40 -1.76
C PHE A 226 0.60 9.75 -3.16
N SER A 227 0.82 8.44 -3.23
CA SER A 227 1.05 7.74 -4.51
C SER A 227 -0.20 7.56 -5.37
N LYS A 228 -1.42 7.68 -4.80
CA LYS A 228 -2.68 7.31 -5.47
C LYS A 228 -3.49 8.56 -5.85
N ALA A 229 -4.41 9.02 -5.04
CA ALA A 229 -5.24 10.18 -5.35
C ALA A 229 -4.41 11.45 -5.61
N ALA A 230 -3.38 11.67 -4.83
CA ALA A 230 -2.49 12.81 -4.96
C ALA A 230 -1.59 12.79 -6.22
N GLY A 231 -1.38 11.60 -6.84
CA GLY A 231 -0.63 11.46 -8.08
C GLY A 231 0.89 11.64 -7.94
N LEU A 232 1.45 11.39 -6.74
CA LEU A 232 2.88 11.50 -6.46
C LEU A 232 3.57 10.13 -6.29
N ALA A 233 3.19 9.13 -7.09
CA ALA A 233 3.76 7.79 -7.01
C ALA A 233 5.29 7.78 -7.18
N GLY A 234 5.83 8.61 -8.08
CA GLY A 234 7.27 8.76 -8.32
C GLY A 234 8.03 9.49 -7.22
N VAL A 235 7.36 10.29 -6.41
CA VAL A 235 7.96 11.09 -5.32
C VAL A 235 8.18 10.24 -4.05
N ARG A 236 7.50 9.12 -3.91
CA ARG A 236 7.65 8.22 -2.77
C ARG A 236 7.34 8.85 -1.41
N LEU A 237 6.14 9.41 -1.24
CA LEU A 237 5.71 10.01 0.02
C LEU A 237 4.49 9.27 0.58
N GLY A 238 4.52 8.98 1.87
CA GLY A 238 3.42 8.39 2.64
C GLY A 238 3.52 8.75 4.11
N TYR A 239 2.54 8.36 4.89
CA TYR A 239 2.53 8.65 6.32
C TYR A 239 1.76 7.61 7.12
N MET A 240 2.10 7.55 8.41
CA MET A 240 1.44 6.77 9.44
C MET A 240 0.81 7.72 10.46
N LEU A 241 -0.40 7.43 10.89
CA LEU A 241 -1.10 8.06 12.00
C LEU A 241 -1.22 7.09 13.17
N GLY A 242 -1.12 7.58 14.38
CA GLY A 242 -1.32 6.80 15.61
C GLY A 242 -1.18 7.66 16.86
N ARG A 243 -1.32 7.08 18.03
CA ARG A 243 -1.04 7.79 19.28
C ARG A 243 0.41 8.26 19.33
N ALA A 244 0.64 9.50 19.77
CA ALA A 244 1.97 10.12 19.78
C ALA A 244 3.05 9.25 20.44
N ALA A 245 2.75 8.63 21.59
CA ALA A 245 3.69 7.75 22.28
C ALA A 245 4.09 6.53 21.42
N ILE A 246 3.17 5.96 20.65
CA ILE A 246 3.43 4.81 19.77
C ILE A 246 4.23 5.25 18.55
N ILE A 247 3.87 6.39 17.95
CA ILE A 247 4.59 6.97 16.81
C ILE A 247 6.05 7.25 17.17
N GLN A 248 6.33 7.73 18.40
CA GLN A 248 7.69 7.94 18.88
C GLN A 248 8.49 6.64 18.98
N GLU A 249 7.88 5.52 19.39
CA GLU A 249 8.56 4.22 19.42
C GLU A 249 8.83 3.69 18.00
N VAL A 250 7.85 3.78 17.11
CA VAL A 250 8.02 3.39 15.70
C VAL A 250 9.11 4.22 15.02
N PHE A 251 9.20 5.51 15.33
CA PHE A 251 10.23 6.40 14.80
C PHE A 251 11.65 5.92 15.12
N LYS A 252 11.89 5.29 16.26
CA LYS A 252 13.21 4.76 16.65
C LYS A 252 13.72 3.64 15.74
N ALA A 253 12.81 2.85 15.16
CA ALA A 253 13.17 1.77 14.24
C ALA A 253 13.40 2.24 12.80
N ARG A 254 13.12 3.50 12.52
CA ARG A 254 13.21 4.09 11.18
C ARG A 254 14.65 4.49 10.86
N LEU A 255 15.04 4.34 9.59
CA LEU A 255 16.29 4.92 9.10
C LEU A 255 16.21 6.46 9.14
N PRO A 256 17.28 7.16 9.51
CA PRO A 256 17.32 8.62 9.47
C PRO A 256 17.26 9.12 8.01
N PHE A 257 16.78 10.34 7.81
CA PHE A 257 16.80 11.05 6.52
C PHE A 257 16.08 10.36 5.37
N MET A 258 15.03 9.57 5.65
CA MET A 258 14.32 8.76 4.65
C MET A 258 13.54 9.58 3.61
N ILE A 259 13.17 10.81 3.94
CA ILE A 259 12.44 11.69 3.01
C ILE A 259 13.42 12.76 2.52
N ASP A 260 13.61 12.79 1.22
CA ASP A 260 14.48 13.77 0.58
C ASP A 260 13.79 15.14 0.42
N ARG A 261 14.59 16.15 0.06
CA ARG A 261 14.12 17.53 -0.12
C ARG A 261 13.11 17.70 -1.24
N VAL A 262 13.17 16.86 -2.28
CA VAL A 262 12.22 16.91 -3.40
C VAL A 262 10.85 16.39 -2.94
N ALA A 263 10.85 15.30 -2.19
CA ALA A 263 9.61 14.74 -1.63
C ALA A 263 8.94 15.70 -0.63
N GLU A 264 9.73 16.35 0.24
CA GLU A 264 9.24 17.38 1.17
C GLU A 264 8.60 18.55 0.41
N ALA A 265 9.31 19.13 -0.57
CA ALA A 265 8.83 20.25 -1.37
C ALA A 265 7.56 19.88 -2.17
N ALA A 266 7.52 18.71 -2.79
CA ALA A 266 6.36 18.23 -3.54
C ALA A 266 5.13 18.00 -2.63
N GLY A 267 5.33 17.47 -1.44
CA GLY A 267 4.28 17.29 -0.44
C GLY A 267 3.70 18.64 0.02
N LEU A 268 4.55 19.58 0.38
CA LEU A 268 4.14 20.94 0.76
C LEU A 268 3.40 21.65 -0.37
N LEU A 269 3.89 21.51 -1.60
CA LEU A 269 3.24 22.07 -2.78
C LEU A 269 1.80 21.56 -2.90
N LEU A 270 1.60 20.25 -2.82
CA LEU A 270 0.26 19.66 -2.94
C LEU A 270 -0.70 20.08 -1.82
N LEU A 271 -0.21 20.20 -0.58
CA LEU A 271 -1.06 20.66 0.54
C LEU A 271 -1.55 22.09 0.35
N ARG A 272 -0.80 22.95 -0.39
CA ARG A 272 -1.26 24.28 -0.80
C ARG A 272 -2.32 24.26 -1.91
N HIS A 273 -2.49 23.12 -2.62
CA HIS A 273 -3.42 22.97 -3.74
C HIS A 273 -4.47 21.86 -3.54
N PRO A 274 -5.27 21.88 -2.44
CA PRO A 274 -6.20 20.79 -2.11
C PRO A 274 -7.32 20.62 -3.17
N ASN A 275 -7.65 21.67 -3.92
CA ASN A 275 -8.63 21.62 -5.00
C ASN A 275 -8.16 20.68 -6.13
N LEU A 276 -6.88 20.69 -6.46
CA LEU A 276 -6.31 19.81 -7.48
C LEU A 276 -6.56 18.33 -7.15
N ILE A 277 -6.33 17.95 -5.88
CA ILE A 277 -6.56 16.56 -5.44
C ILE A 277 -8.03 16.22 -5.54
N ARG A 278 -8.93 17.10 -5.06
CA ARG A 278 -10.39 16.87 -5.16
C ARG A 278 -10.87 16.71 -6.58
N ASP A 279 -10.36 17.51 -7.50
CA ASP A 279 -10.72 17.44 -8.92
C ASP A 279 -10.25 16.13 -9.56
N ARG A 280 -9.04 15.68 -9.25
CA ARG A 280 -8.49 14.39 -9.69
C ARG A 280 -9.30 13.22 -9.17
N ILE A 281 -9.67 13.20 -7.89
CA ILE A 281 -10.52 12.17 -7.29
C ILE A 281 -11.85 12.08 -8.04
N ARG A 282 -12.49 13.22 -8.31
CA ARG A 282 -13.76 13.28 -9.05
C ARG A 282 -13.61 12.68 -10.46
N GLN A 283 -12.56 13.07 -11.20
CA GLN A 283 -12.29 12.56 -12.54
C GLN A 283 -11.99 11.06 -12.53
N MET A 284 -11.17 10.58 -11.57
CA MET A 284 -10.89 9.15 -11.43
C MET A 284 -12.16 8.35 -11.07
N LYS A 285 -13.01 8.85 -10.17
CA LYS A 285 -14.32 8.22 -9.88
C LYS A 285 -15.21 8.15 -11.12
N GLN A 286 -15.23 9.20 -11.94
CA GLN A 286 -15.96 9.19 -13.19
C GLN A 286 -15.38 8.20 -14.21
N GLY A 287 -14.06 8.13 -14.34
CA GLY A 287 -13.36 7.14 -15.16
C GLY A 287 -13.67 5.71 -14.72
N MET A 288 -13.66 5.46 -13.39
CA MET A 288 -14.06 4.17 -12.83
C MET A 288 -15.51 3.80 -13.16
N ALA A 289 -16.43 4.75 -13.08
CA ALA A 289 -17.83 4.51 -13.44
C ALA A 289 -17.98 4.15 -14.93
N THR A 290 -17.30 4.87 -15.82
CA THR A 290 -17.28 4.60 -17.26
C THR A 290 -16.70 3.22 -17.57
N LEU A 291 -15.55 2.89 -16.97
CA LEU A 291 -14.88 1.60 -17.14
C LEU A 291 -15.76 0.45 -16.62
N THR A 292 -16.39 0.63 -15.46
CA THR A 292 -17.31 -0.34 -14.87
C THR A 292 -18.50 -0.61 -15.80
N ALA A 293 -19.13 0.44 -16.34
CA ALA A 293 -20.25 0.31 -17.26
C ALA A 293 -19.84 -0.41 -18.56
N GLY A 294 -18.68 -0.04 -19.12
CA GLY A 294 -18.14 -0.68 -20.32
C GLY A 294 -17.83 -2.16 -20.12
N LEU A 295 -17.17 -2.53 -19.03
CA LEU A 295 -16.86 -3.93 -18.73
C LEU A 295 -18.12 -4.76 -18.48
N ARG A 296 -19.13 -4.23 -17.78
CA ARG A 296 -20.40 -4.92 -17.53
C ARG A 296 -21.24 -5.11 -18.80
N ALA A 297 -21.04 -4.31 -19.83
CA ALA A 297 -21.72 -4.45 -21.10
C ALA A 297 -21.17 -5.61 -21.96
N ILE A 298 -20.00 -6.16 -21.62
CA ILE A 298 -19.39 -7.29 -22.32
C ILE A 298 -19.97 -8.58 -21.76
N GLU A 299 -20.57 -9.39 -22.62
CA GLU A 299 -21.17 -10.69 -22.23
C GLU A 299 -20.10 -11.61 -21.58
N GLY A 300 -20.47 -12.22 -20.46
CA GLY A 300 -19.61 -13.14 -19.71
C GLY A 300 -18.53 -12.47 -18.85
N VAL A 301 -18.46 -11.14 -18.81
CA VAL A 301 -17.57 -10.42 -17.89
C VAL A 301 -18.24 -10.24 -16.54
N HIS A 302 -17.56 -10.65 -15.47
CA HIS A 302 -17.99 -10.41 -14.10
C HIS A 302 -17.12 -9.33 -13.45
N VAL A 303 -17.70 -8.23 -13.01
CA VAL A 303 -17.02 -7.09 -12.36
C VAL A 303 -17.35 -7.07 -10.89
N VAL A 304 -16.31 -7.04 -10.02
CA VAL A 304 -16.45 -6.85 -8.58
C VAL A 304 -16.62 -5.35 -8.30
N PRO A 305 -17.61 -4.93 -7.48
CA PRO A 305 -17.75 -3.53 -7.07
C PRO A 305 -16.48 -3.01 -6.38
N SER A 306 -16.17 -1.73 -6.56
CA SER A 306 -14.97 -1.13 -5.97
C SER A 306 -15.22 0.29 -5.50
N GLN A 307 -14.63 0.64 -4.36
CA GLN A 307 -14.50 2.01 -3.85
C GLN A 307 -13.04 2.51 -3.91
N ALA A 308 -12.25 2.00 -4.86
CA ALA A 308 -10.90 2.46 -5.13
C ALA A 308 -10.80 3.03 -6.56
N ASN A 309 -9.60 3.49 -6.95
CA ASN A 309 -9.33 3.89 -8.34
C ASN A 309 -9.04 2.70 -9.27
N PHE A 310 -9.36 1.48 -8.86
CA PHE A 310 -9.19 0.24 -9.62
C PHE A 310 -10.32 -0.73 -9.30
N MET A 311 -10.48 -1.76 -10.12
CA MET A 311 -11.39 -2.88 -9.87
C MET A 311 -10.78 -4.19 -10.34
N ILE A 312 -11.31 -5.30 -9.85
CA ILE A 312 -11.05 -6.62 -10.42
C ILE A 312 -12.26 -7.08 -11.24
N PHE A 313 -11.98 -7.81 -12.31
CA PHE A 313 -12.99 -8.41 -13.15
C PHE A 313 -12.51 -9.77 -13.65
N ARG A 314 -13.45 -10.67 -13.91
CA ARG A 314 -13.20 -11.97 -14.55
C ARG A 314 -13.70 -11.91 -15.98
N PRO A 315 -12.82 -12.04 -16.99
CA PRO A 315 -13.21 -12.12 -18.40
C PRO A 315 -13.74 -13.52 -18.73
N PRO A 316 -14.48 -13.67 -19.83
CA PRO A 316 -14.90 -15.01 -20.33
C PRO A 316 -13.75 -15.80 -20.95
N LEU A 317 -12.65 -15.15 -21.29
CA LEU A 317 -11.43 -15.74 -21.83
C LEU A 317 -10.37 -15.94 -20.74
N GLU A 318 -9.41 -16.81 -20.97
CA GLU A 318 -8.24 -16.98 -20.09
C GLU A 318 -7.52 -15.64 -19.87
N PRO A 319 -7.21 -15.25 -18.63
CA PRO A 319 -6.57 -13.97 -18.30
C PRO A 319 -5.29 -13.71 -19.09
N ALA A 320 -4.47 -14.74 -19.30
CA ALA A 320 -3.21 -14.61 -20.06
C ALA A 320 -3.46 -14.23 -21.52
N VAL A 321 -4.55 -14.70 -22.13
CA VAL A 321 -4.94 -14.34 -23.49
C VAL A 321 -5.38 -12.90 -23.57
N VAL A 322 -6.22 -12.46 -22.61
CA VAL A 322 -6.70 -11.06 -22.53
C VAL A 322 -5.52 -10.12 -22.36
N MET A 323 -4.62 -10.40 -21.39
CA MET A 323 -3.44 -9.57 -21.14
C MET A 323 -2.52 -9.46 -22.36
N ARG A 324 -2.27 -10.57 -23.04
CA ARG A 324 -1.43 -10.56 -24.25
C ARG A 324 -2.03 -9.67 -25.34
N ARG A 325 -3.31 -9.84 -25.66
CA ARG A 325 -4.02 -9.02 -26.66
C ARG A 325 -4.02 -7.54 -26.31
N LEU A 326 -4.33 -7.22 -25.07
CA LEU A 326 -4.27 -5.82 -24.60
C LEU A 326 -2.86 -5.25 -24.70
N ALA A 327 -1.81 -6.04 -24.38
CA ALA A 327 -0.43 -5.59 -24.50
C ALA A 327 -0.01 -5.39 -25.97
N GLU A 328 -0.51 -6.21 -26.90
CA GLU A 328 -0.33 -6.03 -28.34
C GLU A 328 -0.97 -4.71 -28.83
N ASP A 329 -2.09 -4.30 -28.19
CA ASP A 329 -2.77 -3.02 -28.40
C ASP A 329 -2.21 -1.87 -27.52
N GLY A 330 -1.06 -2.07 -26.88
CA GLY A 330 -0.38 -1.05 -26.07
C GLY A 330 -1.00 -0.82 -24.68
N VAL A 331 -1.90 -1.68 -24.20
CA VAL A 331 -2.60 -1.54 -22.90
C VAL A 331 -2.06 -2.55 -21.87
N LEU A 332 -1.63 -2.08 -20.71
CA LEU A 332 -1.10 -2.92 -19.64
C LEU A 332 -2.03 -2.95 -18.43
N ILE A 333 -2.56 -4.12 -18.10
CA ILE A 333 -3.35 -4.42 -16.90
C ILE A 333 -2.65 -5.47 -16.03
N ARG A 334 -3.24 -5.90 -14.93
CA ARG A 334 -2.61 -6.84 -13.99
C ARG A 334 -3.38 -8.13 -13.83
N ASN A 335 -2.65 -9.27 -13.88
CA ASN A 335 -3.17 -10.59 -13.52
C ASN A 335 -3.18 -10.76 -12.00
N MET A 336 -4.31 -11.22 -11.47
CA MET A 336 -4.50 -11.49 -10.04
C MET A 336 -4.31 -12.97 -9.67
N GLY A 337 -3.97 -13.83 -10.61
CA GLY A 337 -3.77 -15.27 -10.39
C GLY A 337 -2.64 -15.63 -9.40
N GLY A 338 -1.85 -14.66 -8.94
CA GLY A 338 -0.93 -14.83 -7.81
C GLY A 338 -1.62 -14.96 -6.43
N TYR A 339 -2.90 -14.59 -6.34
CA TYR A 339 -3.74 -14.80 -5.17
C TYR A 339 -4.62 -16.04 -5.38
N ALA A 340 -4.62 -16.98 -4.42
CA ALA A 340 -5.35 -18.25 -4.54
C ALA A 340 -6.85 -18.03 -4.85
N ASP A 341 -7.47 -17.06 -4.17
CA ASP A 341 -8.90 -16.77 -4.27
C ASP A 341 -9.27 -15.95 -5.52
N LEU A 342 -8.29 -15.43 -6.27
CA LEU A 342 -8.49 -14.56 -7.44
C LEU A 342 -8.01 -15.20 -8.74
N GLN A 343 -7.98 -16.53 -8.80
CA GLN A 343 -7.72 -17.24 -10.05
C GLN A 343 -8.76 -16.86 -11.11
N GLY A 344 -8.29 -16.51 -12.30
CA GLY A 344 -9.15 -16.05 -13.39
C GLY A 344 -9.51 -14.56 -13.36
N TYR A 345 -9.08 -13.79 -12.35
CA TYR A 345 -9.33 -12.35 -12.27
C TYR A 345 -8.16 -11.51 -12.81
N LEU A 346 -8.53 -10.38 -13.38
CA LEU A 346 -7.65 -9.30 -13.81
C LEU A 346 -7.97 -8.05 -13.00
N ARG A 347 -6.97 -7.18 -12.78
CA ARG A 347 -7.17 -5.87 -12.14
C ARG A 347 -6.80 -4.76 -13.11
N VAL A 348 -7.65 -3.74 -13.16
CA VAL A 348 -7.49 -2.55 -14.00
C VAL A 348 -7.80 -1.31 -13.18
N ASN A 349 -7.05 -0.22 -13.38
CA ASN A 349 -7.36 1.09 -12.79
C ASN A 349 -7.93 2.05 -13.83
N ALA A 350 -8.61 3.11 -13.35
CA ALA A 350 -8.99 4.23 -14.21
C ALA A 350 -7.74 4.99 -14.61
N GLY A 351 -7.49 5.02 -15.92
CA GLY A 351 -6.38 5.70 -16.59
C GLY A 351 -6.85 6.90 -17.38
#